data_1deba01e94ab5402f58ca898805ebe2a
#
_entry.id   1deba01e94ab5402f58ca898805ebe2a
#
_cell.length_a   1.000
_cell.length_b   1.000
_cell.length_c   1.000
_cell.angle_alpha   90.00
_cell.angle_beta   90.00
_cell.angle_gamma   90.00
#
_symmetry.space_group_name_H-M   'P 1'
#
loop_
_entity.id
_entity.type
_entity.pdbx_description
1 polymer ?
#
loop_
_entity_poly.entity_id
_entity_poly.type
_entity_poly.pdbx_seq_one_letter_code
_entity_poly.pdbx_strand_id
1 'polypeptide(L)'
;MADIFSDRLQNSLKRLKQRYADKVDVSAERQFIGFDAYRKAIDCLRPGDVVMLTTHAAFRPVHFEYAVQKGVNVFMEKSFAVDAPANRRLLAAAELSEKKGLKVAVGFMWRHSVARQEVIERIHDGAIGELHTLRIYRVHGPVYCPKRPEGMRQVEFQLRHGARFNWVSSGFFIDWHCHNIDVACWTKGDWPVNAQGMSGRCYPQAGNLSDHYAVEFTFPDGTKLFAYSRHMVNCWQTYSDYAHGTKGSAVIMTSLADPKPRIYKGQKMSDDQLVWRYPKKDRNPYREEWQVLLNAIRQDKPHNEARRAAKANLVALMGRMAAHTGKFVTIEQAEKSNFQYVQDIDHLTFDSPAPIVEGPDGIYPAPVPGRSREI
;
A
#
# COMPACT_ATOMS: atom_id res chain seq x y z
N MET A 1 21.21 -4.65 -9.87
CA MET A 1 20.40 -4.69 -8.62
C MET A 1 20.88 -3.63 -7.66
N ALA A 2 20.00 -3.13 -6.77
CA ALA A 2 20.33 -2.09 -5.79
C ALA A 2 19.66 -2.35 -4.45
N ASP A 3 20.37 -2.10 -3.36
CA ASP A 3 19.86 -2.09 -1.98
C ASP A 3 20.78 -1.19 -1.13
N ILE A 4 20.28 -0.67 0.00
CA ILE A 4 21.14 0.02 0.95
C ILE A 4 21.95 -0.96 1.82
N PHE A 5 21.53 -2.23 1.88
CA PHE A 5 22.15 -3.29 2.66
C PHE A 5 22.73 -4.38 1.77
N SER A 6 24.05 -4.60 1.84
CA SER A 6 24.74 -5.60 1.06
C SER A 6 24.20 -7.02 1.29
N ASP A 7 23.95 -7.39 2.54
CA ASP A 7 23.41 -8.70 2.90
C ASP A 7 22.04 -8.97 2.23
N ARG A 8 21.17 -7.97 2.13
CA ARG A 8 19.88 -8.09 1.45
C ARG A 8 20.03 -8.27 -0.04
N LEU A 9 20.89 -7.49 -0.68
CA LEU A 9 21.18 -7.63 -2.11
C LEU A 9 21.71 -9.03 -2.42
N GLN A 10 22.73 -9.48 -1.67
CA GLN A 10 23.35 -10.79 -1.88
C GLN A 10 22.35 -11.95 -1.67
N ASN A 11 21.54 -11.88 -0.61
CA ASN A 11 20.51 -12.89 -0.36
C ASN A 11 19.46 -12.92 -1.47
N SER A 12 19.03 -11.78 -1.98
CA SER A 12 18.09 -11.68 -3.09
C SER A 12 18.68 -12.26 -4.39
N LEU A 13 19.92 -11.89 -4.71
CA LEU A 13 20.62 -12.38 -5.88
C LEU A 13 20.81 -13.90 -5.82
N LYS A 14 21.24 -14.43 -4.66
CA LYS A 14 21.39 -15.87 -4.44
C LYS A 14 20.09 -16.63 -4.71
N ARG A 15 18.97 -16.16 -4.15
CA ARG A 15 17.64 -16.78 -4.34
C ARG A 15 17.18 -16.73 -5.79
N LEU A 16 17.41 -15.62 -6.49
CA LEU A 16 17.07 -15.46 -7.90
C LEU A 16 17.90 -16.41 -8.77
N LYS A 17 19.21 -16.47 -8.55
CA LYS A 17 20.09 -17.41 -9.27
C LYS A 17 19.71 -18.88 -9.03
N GLN A 18 19.36 -19.25 -7.80
CA GLN A 18 18.91 -20.61 -7.49
C GLN A 18 17.62 -20.99 -8.23
N ARG A 19 16.72 -20.02 -8.42
CA ARG A 19 15.40 -20.29 -9.02
C ARG A 19 15.37 -20.09 -10.54
N TYR A 20 16.20 -19.21 -11.08
CA TYR A 20 16.13 -18.75 -12.46
C TYR A 20 17.53 -18.58 -13.09
N ALA A 21 18.45 -19.52 -12.82
CA ALA A 21 19.88 -19.43 -13.16
C ALA A 21 20.17 -18.77 -14.52
N ASP A 22 19.53 -19.28 -15.58
CA ASP A 22 19.78 -18.86 -16.97
C ASP A 22 19.17 -17.48 -17.32
N LYS A 23 18.41 -16.91 -16.40
CA LYS A 23 17.70 -15.62 -16.59
C LYS A 23 18.24 -14.51 -15.71
N VAL A 24 19.23 -14.79 -14.87
CA VAL A 24 19.80 -13.85 -13.91
C VAL A 24 21.21 -13.46 -14.32
N ASP A 25 21.29 -12.39 -15.09
CA ASP A 25 22.55 -11.75 -15.50
C ASP A 25 22.76 -10.47 -14.66
N VAL A 26 23.40 -10.64 -13.49
CA VAL A 26 23.80 -9.56 -12.60
C VAL A 26 25.24 -9.76 -12.21
N SER A 27 26.12 -9.11 -12.95
CA SER A 27 27.56 -9.11 -12.70
C SER A 27 27.91 -8.25 -11.46
N ALA A 28 29.13 -8.34 -10.96
CA ALA A 28 29.56 -7.62 -9.75
C ALA A 28 29.44 -6.10 -9.89
N GLU A 29 29.78 -5.54 -11.04
CA GLU A 29 29.69 -4.12 -11.35
C GLU A 29 28.25 -3.58 -11.50
N ARG A 30 27.25 -4.47 -11.56
CA ARG A 30 25.82 -4.13 -11.56
C ARG A 30 25.13 -4.39 -10.22
N GLN A 31 25.89 -4.50 -9.14
CA GLN A 31 25.44 -4.67 -7.77
C GLN A 31 25.75 -3.40 -6.97
N PHE A 32 24.75 -2.56 -6.78
CA PHE A 32 24.91 -1.24 -6.20
C PHE A 32 24.43 -1.20 -4.76
N ILE A 33 25.27 -0.68 -3.86
CA ILE A 33 24.97 -0.54 -2.43
C ILE A 33 25.01 0.92 -2.05
N GLY A 34 24.04 1.34 -1.22
CA GLY A 34 23.95 2.70 -0.68
C GLY A 34 22.66 3.43 -1.03
N PHE A 35 22.50 4.63 -0.51
CA PHE A 35 21.29 5.43 -0.71
C PHE A 35 21.13 5.93 -2.17
N ASP A 36 22.22 6.07 -2.92
CA ASP A 36 22.23 6.45 -4.34
C ASP A 36 22.19 5.24 -5.29
N ALA A 37 22.23 4.02 -4.78
CA ALA A 37 22.31 2.79 -5.55
C ALA A 37 21.16 2.64 -6.56
N TYR A 38 19.96 3.17 -6.26
CA TYR A 38 18.83 3.16 -7.18
C TYR A 38 19.11 3.92 -8.48
N ARG A 39 19.83 5.06 -8.42
CA ARG A 39 20.22 5.85 -9.61
C ARG A 39 21.12 5.02 -10.52
N LYS A 40 22.17 4.44 -9.96
CA LYS A 40 23.13 3.58 -10.70
C LYS A 40 22.44 2.37 -11.34
N ALA A 41 21.49 1.75 -10.62
CA ALA A 41 20.74 0.61 -11.17
C ALA A 41 19.79 1.02 -12.31
N ILE A 42 19.11 2.17 -12.18
CA ILE A 42 18.22 2.69 -13.22
C ILE A 42 19.03 3.15 -14.44
N ASP A 43 20.22 3.75 -14.23
CA ASP A 43 21.11 4.18 -15.30
C ASP A 43 21.64 3.03 -16.18
N CYS A 44 21.60 1.79 -15.70
CA CYS A 44 21.89 0.60 -16.49
C CYS A 44 20.80 0.21 -17.49
N LEU A 45 19.60 0.81 -17.36
CA LEU A 45 18.43 0.46 -18.18
C LEU A 45 18.39 1.32 -19.46
N ARG A 46 17.77 0.75 -20.48
CA ARG A 46 17.54 1.39 -21.79
C ARG A 46 16.06 1.76 -21.93
N PRO A 47 15.72 2.70 -22.83
CA PRO A 47 14.32 2.93 -23.20
C PRO A 47 13.61 1.61 -23.57
N GLY A 48 12.42 1.39 -22.99
CA GLY A 48 11.65 0.14 -23.16
C GLY A 48 11.87 -0.91 -22.07
N ASP A 49 13.00 -0.85 -21.35
CA ASP A 49 13.23 -1.71 -20.19
C ASP A 49 12.26 -1.38 -19.04
N VAL A 50 12.18 -2.25 -18.04
CA VAL A 50 11.32 -2.10 -16.86
C VAL A 50 12.18 -2.04 -15.60
N VAL A 51 12.02 -0.99 -14.81
CA VAL A 51 12.52 -0.99 -13.43
C VAL A 51 11.47 -1.53 -12.46
N MET A 52 11.91 -2.39 -11.55
CA MET A 52 11.07 -2.91 -10.47
C MET A 52 11.43 -2.19 -9.16
N LEU A 53 10.53 -1.33 -8.66
CA LEU A 53 10.71 -0.56 -7.44
C LEU A 53 10.04 -1.27 -6.27
N THR A 54 10.84 -1.95 -5.44
CA THR A 54 10.38 -2.75 -4.29
C THR A 54 10.88 -2.22 -2.94
N THR A 55 11.51 -1.05 -2.93
CA THR A 55 11.94 -0.35 -1.73
C THR A 55 10.76 0.12 -0.88
N HIS A 56 11.02 0.61 0.32
CA HIS A 56 9.97 1.12 1.21
C HIS A 56 9.28 2.39 0.66
N ALA A 57 8.06 2.65 1.13
CA ALA A 57 7.20 3.74 0.70
C ALA A 57 7.85 5.14 0.81
N ALA A 58 8.72 5.36 1.81
CA ALA A 58 9.44 6.63 1.96
C ALA A 58 10.27 6.99 0.73
N PHE A 59 10.85 6.01 0.05
CA PHE A 59 11.75 6.21 -1.08
C PHE A 59 11.04 6.03 -2.44
N ARG A 60 9.81 5.54 -2.46
CA ARG A 60 9.07 5.25 -3.69
C ARG A 60 8.91 6.47 -4.59
N PRO A 61 8.47 7.65 -4.09
CA PRO A 61 8.34 8.85 -4.93
C PRO A 61 9.66 9.29 -5.55
N VAL A 62 10.75 9.22 -4.77
CA VAL A 62 12.12 9.58 -5.22
C VAL A 62 12.57 8.67 -6.36
N HIS A 63 12.44 7.36 -6.17
CA HIS A 63 12.87 6.37 -7.15
C HIS A 63 11.99 6.39 -8.41
N PHE A 64 10.69 6.58 -8.24
CA PHE A 64 9.74 6.65 -9.34
C PHE A 64 9.97 7.90 -10.20
N GLU A 65 10.15 9.07 -9.57
CA GLU A 65 10.47 10.29 -10.27
C GLU A 65 11.74 10.14 -11.13
N TYR A 66 12.81 9.56 -10.56
CA TYR A 66 14.05 9.32 -11.30
C TYR A 66 13.85 8.36 -12.48
N ALA A 67 13.12 7.27 -12.29
CA ALA A 67 12.80 6.32 -13.36
C ALA A 67 12.02 6.99 -14.51
N VAL A 68 11.03 7.84 -14.16
CA VAL A 68 10.25 8.60 -15.14
C VAL A 68 11.12 9.62 -15.89
N GLN A 69 12.04 10.31 -15.20
CA GLN A 69 13.00 11.21 -15.84
C GLN A 69 13.86 10.47 -16.86
N LYS A 70 14.32 9.26 -16.53
CA LYS A 70 15.12 8.39 -17.42
C LYS A 70 14.33 7.74 -18.55
N GLY A 71 12.99 7.81 -18.52
CA GLY A 71 12.16 7.30 -19.60
C GLY A 71 12.04 5.77 -19.64
N VAL A 72 12.13 5.09 -18.51
CA VAL A 72 11.94 3.64 -18.39
C VAL A 72 10.54 3.29 -17.90
N ASN A 73 10.02 2.13 -18.31
CA ASN A 73 8.78 1.61 -17.76
C ASN A 73 8.95 1.17 -16.31
N VAL A 74 7.87 1.16 -15.53
CA VAL A 74 7.95 0.93 -14.09
C VAL A 74 6.95 -0.13 -13.64
N PHE A 75 7.42 -1.06 -12.82
CA PHE A 75 6.58 -1.76 -11.86
C PHE A 75 6.95 -1.26 -10.46
N MET A 76 5.99 -0.74 -9.70
CA MET A 76 6.26 -0.32 -8.32
C MET A 76 5.33 -0.99 -7.31
N GLU A 77 5.92 -1.51 -6.24
CA GLU A 77 5.19 -2.10 -5.13
C GLU A 77 4.43 -1.04 -4.32
N LYS A 78 3.38 -1.48 -3.64
CA LYS A 78 2.67 -0.70 -2.63
C LYS A 78 3.52 -0.67 -1.32
N SER A 79 3.34 0.22 -0.38
CA SER A 79 2.60 1.47 -0.44
C SER A 79 3.43 2.55 -1.13
N PHE A 80 2.80 3.66 -1.50
CA PHE A 80 3.40 4.54 -2.51
C PHE A 80 4.04 5.80 -1.92
N ALA A 81 3.56 6.29 -0.79
CA ALA A 81 4.11 7.47 -0.10
C ALA A 81 3.76 7.44 1.38
N VAL A 82 4.60 8.04 2.22
CA VAL A 82 4.44 8.04 3.68
C VAL A 82 3.73 9.28 4.23
N ASP A 83 3.66 10.36 3.47
CA ASP A 83 3.03 11.63 3.83
C ASP A 83 2.50 12.36 2.60
N ALA A 84 1.79 13.47 2.80
CA ALA A 84 1.16 14.20 1.71
C ALA A 84 2.16 14.86 0.75
N PRO A 85 3.26 15.49 1.19
CA PRO A 85 4.28 16.01 0.28
C PRO A 85 4.88 14.92 -0.61
N ALA A 86 5.20 13.76 -0.06
CA ALA A 86 5.68 12.61 -0.82
C ALA A 86 4.63 12.10 -1.82
N ASN A 87 3.34 12.12 -1.44
CA ASN A 87 2.25 11.74 -2.34
C ASN A 87 2.04 12.76 -3.47
N ARG A 88 2.19 14.07 -3.22
CA ARG A 88 2.18 15.09 -4.28
C ARG A 88 3.34 14.90 -5.26
N ARG A 89 4.55 14.58 -4.77
CA ARG A 89 5.72 14.24 -5.61
C ARG A 89 5.43 13.01 -6.48
N LEU A 90 4.82 11.97 -5.91
CA LEU A 90 4.39 10.78 -6.65
C LEU A 90 3.40 11.12 -7.75
N LEU A 91 2.39 11.96 -7.45
CA LEU A 91 1.38 12.38 -8.42
C LEU A 91 1.96 13.16 -9.57
N ALA A 92 2.88 14.10 -9.28
CA ALA A 92 3.58 14.86 -10.32
C ALA A 92 4.40 13.95 -11.25
N ALA A 93 5.10 12.95 -10.67
CA ALA A 93 5.82 11.95 -11.45
C ALA A 93 4.86 11.05 -12.27
N ALA A 94 3.68 10.72 -11.75
CA ALA A 94 2.65 9.98 -12.47
C ALA A 94 2.17 10.76 -13.70
N GLU A 95 1.88 12.04 -13.56
CA GLU A 95 1.49 12.91 -14.67
C GLU A 95 2.58 13.04 -15.75
N LEU A 96 3.83 13.14 -15.33
CA LEU A 96 4.95 13.17 -16.28
C LEU A 96 5.09 11.81 -16.99
N SER A 97 4.89 10.69 -16.30
CA SER A 97 4.97 9.35 -16.88
C SER A 97 3.89 9.13 -17.94
N GLU A 98 2.67 9.63 -17.71
CA GLU A 98 1.58 9.61 -18.69
C GLU A 98 1.94 10.43 -19.94
N LYS A 99 2.44 11.67 -19.75
CA LYS A 99 2.88 12.54 -20.87
C LYS A 99 4.00 11.90 -21.70
N LYS A 100 4.88 11.12 -21.08
CA LYS A 100 5.94 10.37 -21.77
C LYS A 100 5.48 9.03 -22.37
N GLY A 101 4.23 8.64 -22.21
CA GLY A 101 3.70 7.36 -22.70
C GLY A 101 4.29 6.12 -22.02
N LEU A 102 4.89 6.28 -20.83
CA LEU A 102 5.50 5.17 -20.09
C LEU A 102 4.43 4.21 -19.55
N LYS A 103 4.73 2.93 -19.60
CA LYS A 103 3.88 1.88 -19.03
C LYS A 103 4.24 1.72 -17.56
N VAL A 104 3.25 1.95 -16.68
CA VAL A 104 3.43 1.87 -15.24
C VAL A 104 2.38 0.95 -14.64
N ALA A 105 2.82 -0.13 -14.00
CA ALA A 105 1.99 -0.99 -13.18
C ALA A 105 2.33 -0.82 -11.70
N VAL A 106 1.35 -1.07 -10.84
CA VAL A 106 1.49 -0.93 -9.40
C VAL A 106 1.02 -2.20 -8.67
N GLY A 107 1.63 -2.52 -7.54
CA GLY A 107 1.36 -3.73 -6.75
C GLY A 107 -0.02 -3.77 -6.08
N PHE A 108 -1.06 -3.26 -6.75
CA PHE A 108 -2.46 -3.44 -6.36
C PHE A 108 -3.06 -4.65 -7.06
N MET A 109 -2.44 -5.82 -6.84
CA MET A 109 -2.75 -7.08 -7.53
C MET A 109 -4.23 -7.45 -7.48
N TRP A 110 -5.01 -7.01 -6.48
CA TRP A 110 -6.43 -7.36 -6.42
C TRP A 110 -7.28 -6.76 -7.54
N ARG A 111 -6.81 -5.71 -8.19
CA ARG A 111 -7.42 -5.19 -9.44
C ARG A 111 -7.34 -6.18 -10.60
N HIS A 112 -6.38 -7.11 -10.54
CA HIS A 112 -6.13 -8.14 -11.54
C HIS A 112 -6.70 -9.52 -11.16
N SER A 113 -7.46 -9.62 -10.05
CA SER A 113 -8.23 -10.81 -9.68
C SER A 113 -9.50 -10.89 -10.53
N VAL A 114 -9.60 -11.90 -11.39
CA VAL A 114 -10.76 -12.09 -12.27
C VAL A 114 -12.04 -12.28 -11.45
N ALA A 115 -11.95 -12.99 -10.33
CA ALA A 115 -13.09 -13.20 -9.44
C ALA A 115 -13.61 -11.90 -8.84
N ARG A 116 -12.70 -10.96 -8.47
CA ARG A 116 -13.09 -9.64 -7.95
C ARG A 116 -13.64 -8.74 -9.05
N GLN A 117 -13.04 -8.75 -10.22
CA GLN A 117 -13.56 -8.02 -11.38
C GLN A 117 -15.02 -8.41 -11.63
N GLU A 118 -15.32 -9.71 -11.67
CA GLU A 118 -16.67 -10.19 -11.95
C GLU A 118 -17.71 -9.82 -10.86
N VAL A 119 -17.34 -9.90 -9.57
CA VAL A 119 -18.30 -9.48 -8.52
C VAL A 119 -18.50 -7.99 -8.49
N ILE A 120 -17.46 -7.19 -8.74
CA ILE A 120 -17.56 -5.72 -8.76
C ILE A 120 -18.35 -5.24 -9.97
N GLU A 121 -18.17 -5.84 -11.14
CA GLU A 121 -18.99 -5.58 -12.33
C GLU A 121 -20.48 -5.84 -12.03
N ARG A 122 -20.82 -6.97 -11.41
CA ARG A 122 -22.20 -7.27 -10.99
C ARG A 122 -22.76 -6.25 -9.99
N ILE A 123 -21.92 -5.75 -9.08
CA ILE A 123 -22.32 -4.69 -8.14
C ILE A 123 -22.62 -3.41 -8.91
N HIS A 124 -21.77 -3.02 -9.87
CA HIS A 124 -21.98 -1.85 -10.72
C HIS A 124 -23.21 -2.00 -11.62
N ASP A 125 -23.53 -3.21 -12.05
CA ASP A 125 -24.77 -3.54 -12.79
C ASP A 125 -26.03 -3.58 -11.89
N GLY A 126 -25.89 -3.22 -10.60
CA GLY A 126 -27.01 -3.08 -9.68
C GLY A 126 -27.46 -4.37 -8.99
N ALA A 127 -26.66 -5.45 -8.98
CA ALA A 127 -27.02 -6.73 -8.38
C ALA A 127 -27.40 -6.64 -6.89
N ILE A 128 -26.89 -5.64 -6.16
CA ILE A 128 -27.24 -5.40 -4.75
C ILE A 128 -27.94 -4.04 -4.53
N GLY A 129 -28.34 -3.35 -5.62
CA GLY A 129 -28.95 -2.02 -5.58
C GLY A 129 -27.92 -0.93 -5.31
N GLU A 130 -28.37 0.23 -4.79
CA GLU A 130 -27.51 1.35 -4.44
C GLU A 130 -26.65 1.01 -3.20
N LEU A 131 -25.37 1.28 -3.30
CA LEU A 131 -24.44 1.07 -2.19
C LEU A 131 -24.65 2.11 -1.08
N HIS A 132 -24.78 1.66 0.18
CA HIS A 132 -24.85 2.53 1.35
C HIS A 132 -23.73 2.28 2.36
N THR A 133 -23.13 1.06 2.36
CA THR A 133 -22.07 0.72 3.32
C THR A 133 -21.06 -0.25 2.72
N LEU A 134 -19.80 0.02 2.94
CA LEU A 134 -18.68 -0.88 2.70
C LEU A 134 -17.99 -1.17 4.03
N ARG A 135 -17.54 -2.42 4.22
CA ARG A 135 -16.79 -2.84 5.42
C ARG A 135 -15.55 -3.59 4.99
N ILE A 136 -14.40 -3.15 5.46
CA ILE A 136 -13.12 -3.78 5.15
C ILE A 136 -12.36 -4.12 6.43
N TYR A 137 -11.71 -5.27 6.42
CA TYR A 137 -10.99 -5.80 7.57
C TYR A 137 -9.58 -6.23 7.18
N ARG A 138 -8.61 -5.76 7.94
CA ARG A 138 -7.23 -6.25 7.89
C ARG A 138 -6.77 -6.58 9.31
N VAL A 139 -7.15 -7.74 9.78
CA VAL A 139 -6.94 -8.18 11.16
C VAL A 139 -6.09 -9.45 11.16
N HIS A 140 -4.93 -9.38 11.78
CA HIS A 140 -4.00 -10.51 11.84
C HIS A 140 -3.17 -10.53 13.14
N GLY A 141 -2.27 -11.51 13.24
CA GLY A 141 -1.37 -11.65 14.37
C GLY A 141 -0.40 -10.48 14.54
N PRO A 142 0.40 -10.48 15.61
CA PRO A 142 1.20 -9.32 16.00
C PRO A 142 2.31 -9.01 15.01
N VAL A 143 2.68 -7.74 14.96
CA VAL A 143 3.90 -7.25 14.29
C VAL A 143 4.91 -6.91 15.38
N TYR A 144 5.99 -7.68 15.44
CA TYR A 144 7.06 -7.47 16.42
C TYR A 144 8.17 -6.58 15.87
N CYS A 145 8.71 -5.71 16.73
CA CYS A 145 9.95 -4.98 16.49
C CYS A 145 10.97 -5.45 17.53
N PRO A 146 12.15 -5.94 17.13
CA PRO A 146 13.20 -6.28 18.08
C PRO A 146 13.73 -5.02 18.76
N LYS A 147 14.44 -5.21 19.87
CA LYS A 147 15.23 -4.12 20.46
C LYS A 147 16.37 -3.73 19.51
N ARG A 148 16.66 -2.43 19.45
CA ARG A 148 17.81 -1.95 18.69
C ARG A 148 19.09 -2.43 19.38
N PRO A 149 20.02 -3.06 18.64
CA PRO A 149 21.33 -3.43 19.18
C PRO A 149 22.11 -2.18 19.65
N GLU A 150 22.85 -2.32 20.73
CA GLU A 150 23.75 -1.27 21.20
C GLU A 150 24.76 -0.88 20.09
N GLY A 151 25.03 0.41 19.94
CA GLY A 151 25.91 0.95 18.91
C GLY A 151 25.32 1.02 17.50
N MET A 152 24.17 0.37 17.20
CA MET A 152 23.55 0.50 15.89
C MET A 152 22.87 1.87 15.75
N ARG A 153 23.10 2.55 14.63
CA ARG A 153 22.50 3.86 14.33
C ARG A 153 20.97 3.73 14.20
N GLN A 154 20.25 4.75 14.67
CA GLN A 154 18.79 4.75 14.65
C GLN A 154 18.22 4.59 13.25
N VAL A 155 18.70 5.37 12.29
CA VAL A 155 18.22 5.30 10.89
C VAL A 155 18.51 3.93 10.30
N GLU A 156 19.68 3.35 10.53
CA GLU A 156 20.02 2.01 10.04
C GLU A 156 19.05 0.95 10.61
N PHE A 157 18.82 0.97 11.93
CA PHE A 157 17.88 0.05 12.57
C PHE A 157 16.48 0.18 12.00
N GLN A 158 15.97 1.40 11.87
CA GLN A 158 14.63 1.66 11.38
C GLN A 158 14.46 1.24 9.92
N LEU A 159 15.46 1.45 9.07
CA LEU A 159 15.44 0.98 7.67
C LEU A 159 15.54 -0.55 7.56
N ARG A 160 16.30 -1.22 8.45
CA ARG A 160 16.32 -2.68 8.51
C ARG A 160 14.97 -3.27 8.93
N HIS A 161 14.21 -2.56 9.74
CA HIS A 161 12.92 -2.96 10.27
C HIS A 161 11.76 -2.08 9.75
N GLY A 162 11.87 -1.60 8.51
CA GLY A 162 11.03 -0.55 7.93
C GLY A 162 9.52 -0.73 8.11
N ALA A 163 9.01 -1.96 8.01
CA ALA A 163 7.59 -2.26 8.22
C ALA A 163 7.08 -1.96 9.65
N ARG A 164 7.96 -1.59 10.60
CA ARG A 164 7.64 -1.24 11.99
C ARG A 164 7.67 0.27 12.24
N PHE A 165 7.94 1.07 11.19
CA PHE A 165 8.08 2.52 11.33
C PHE A 165 7.22 3.26 10.31
N ASN A 166 6.36 4.15 10.81
CA ASN A 166 5.43 4.91 9.98
C ASN A 166 6.14 5.72 8.88
N TRP A 167 7.29 6.30 9.21
CA TRP A 167 8.05 7.11 8.24
C TRP A 167 8.69 6.28 7.11
N VAL A 168 8.91 4.98 7.32
CA VAL A 168 9.55 4.09 6.34
C VAL A 168 8.51 3.43 5.42
N SER A 169 7.47 2.82 6.03
CA SER A 169 6.50 1.98 5.31
C SER A 169 5.09 2.56 5.23
N SER A 170 4.85 3.75 5.75
CA SER A 170 3.53 4.36 5.97
C SER A 170 2.75 3.79 7.15
N GLY A 171 3.32 2.84 7.90
CA GLY A 171 2.68 2.18 9.03
C GLY A 171 1.67 1.10 8.64
N PHE A 172 1.23 0.36 9.65
CA PHE A 172 0.37 -0.82 9.46
C PHE A 172 -0.92 -0.52 8.68
N PHE A 173 -1.59 0.59 9.00
CA PHE A 173 -2.86 0.96 8.36
C PHE A 173 -2.71 1.15 6.85
N ILE A 174 -1.67 1.83 6.39
CA ILE A 174 -1.46 2.06 4.96
C ILE A 174 -0.78 0.86 4.31
N ASP A 175 0.33 0.38 4.87
CA ASP A 175 1.13 -0.67 4.22
C ASP A 175 0.34 -1.97 3.99
N TRP A 176 -0.58 -2.31 4.88
CA TRP A 176 -1.35 -3.55 4.80
C TRP A 176 -2.79 -3.35 4.34
N HIS A 177 -3.45 -2.26 4.77
CA HIS A 177 -4.87 -2.04 4.51
C HIS A 177 -5.14 -1.26 3.21
N CYS A 178 -4.11 -0.70 2.55
CA CYS A 178 -4.25 0.02 1.28
C CYS A 178 -4.92 -0.82 0.18
N HIS A 179 -4.70 -2.13 0.16
CA HIS A 179 -5.37 -3.05 -0.76
C HIS A 179 -6.90 -3.04 -0.60
N ASN A 180 -7.36 -3.14 0.65
CA ASN A 180 -8.79 -3.14 0.96
C ASN A 180 -9.42 -1.76 0.65
N ILE A 181 -8.70 -0.67 0.96
CA ILE A 181 -9.14 0.70 0.66
C ILE A 181 -9.28 0.89 -0.86
N ASP A 182 -8.28 0.47 -1.65
CA ASP A 182 -8.34 0.52 -3.11
C ASP A 182 -9.51 -0.31 -3.67
N VAL A 183 -9.73 -1.52 -3.16
CA VAL A 183 -10.86 -2.37 -3.56
C VAL A 183 -12.19 -1.75 -3.18
N ALA A 184 -12.32 -1.14 -2.00
CA ALA A 184 -13.54 -0.47 -1.58
C ALA A 184 -13.87 0.75 -2.46
N CYS A 185 -12.87 1.58 -2.77
CA CYS A 185 -13.03 2.71 -3.70
C CYS A 185 -13.39 2.23 -5.11
N TRP A 186 -12.79 1.13 -5.57
CA TRP A 186 -13.16 0.50 -6.84
C TRP A 186 -14.60 -0.02 -6.84
N THR A 187 -15.01 -0.70 -5.77
CA THR A 187 -16.37 -1.22 -5.63
C THR A 187 -17.40 -0.09 -5.61
N LYS A 188 -17.08 1.03 -4.98
CA LYS A 188 -17.94 2.22 -4.99
C LYS A 188 -17.92 2.95 -6.33
N GLY A 189 -16.84 2.87 -7.09
CA GLY A 189 -16.60 3.65 -8.29
C GLY A 189 -16.27 5.12 -8.04
N ASP A 190 -15.98 5.48 -6.78
CA ASP A 190 -15.71 6.85 -6.34
C ASP A 190 -14.68 6.88 -5.20
N TRP A 191 -14.33 8.08 -4.72
CA TRP A 191 -13.34 8.33 -3.69
C TRP A 191 -13.96 9.05 -2.50
N PRO A 192 -13.62 8.67 -1.25
CA PRO A 192 -14.08 9.36 -0.06
C PRO A 192 -13.62 10.82 0.00
N VAL A 193 -14.48 11.69 0.54
CA VAL A 193 -14.22 13.11 0.71
C VAL A 193 -13.77 13.49 2.11
N ASN A 194 -14.01 12.65 3.11
CA ASN A 194 -13.52 12.84 4.46
C ASN A 194 -13.35 11.52 5.20
N ALA A 195 -12.66 11.60 6.35
CA ALA A 195 -12.48 10.52 7.28
C ALA A 195 -12.49 10.99 8.74
N GLN A 196 -12.93 10.12 9.62
CA GLN A 196 -12.71 10.17 11.06
C GLN A 196 -12.21 8.82 11.56
N GLY A 197 -11.57 8.77 12.73
CA GLY A 197 -11.12 7.47 13.20
C GLY A 197 -10.42 7.50 14.54
N MET A 198 -10.15 6.30 15.01
CA MET A 198 -9.45 6.04 16.27
C MET A 198 -8.30 5.06 16.00
N SER A 199 -7.19 5.26 16.70
CA SER A 199 -6.09 4.31 16.75
C SER A 199 -5.43 4.34 18.12
N GLY A 200 -4.69 3.30 18.43
CA GLY A 200 -3.95 3.23 19.66
C GLY A 200 -2.94 2.10 19.65
N ARG A 201 -2.23 1.95 20.75
CA ARG A 201 -1.26 0.89 20.96
C ARG A 201 -1.39 0.30 22.37
N CYS A 202 -1.66 -1.02 22.42
CA CYS A 202 -1.70 -1.81 23.64
C CYS A 202 -0.33 -2.49 23.91
N TYR A 203 0.42 -2.83 22.84
CA TYR A 203 1.68 -3.55 22.94
C TYR A 203 2.85 -2.67 22.53
N PRO A 204 3.83 -2.40 23.43
CA PRO A 204 4.91 -1.43 23.16
C PRO A 204 5.97 -1.90 22.14
N GLN A 205 5.90 -3.14 21.67
CA GLN A 205 6.96 -3.79 20.89
C GLN A 205 6.85 -3.61 19.37
N ALA A 206 5.91 -2.81 18.90
CA ALA A 206 5.61 -2.71 17.46
C ALA A 206 6.37 -1.58 16.72
N GLY A 207 7.56 -1.18 17.18
CA GLY A 207 8.23 0.00 16.67
C GLY A 207 7.44 1.26 17.03
N ASN A 208 7.13 2.14 16.06
CA ASN A 208 6.26 3.29 16.34
C ASN A 208 4.83 3.15 15.78
N LEU A 209 4.36 1.92 15.55
CA LEU A 209 3.03 1.68 15.03
C LEU A 209 1.94 1.77 16.11
N SER A 210 0.75 2.21 15.73
CA SER A 210 -0.47 1.82 16.42
C SER A 210 -0.81 0.37 16.08
N ASP A 211 -1.36 -0.40 17.01
CA ASP A 211 -1.66 -1.82 16.79
C ASP A 211 -3.13 -2.09 16.47
N HIS A 212 -4.00 -1.06 16.51
CA HIS A 212 -5.38 -1.13 16.08
C HIS A 212 -5.87 0.21 15.50
N TYR A 213 -6.82 0.09 14.56
CA TYR A 213 -7.46 1.22 13.89
C TYR A 213 -8.94 0.92 13.67
N ALA A 214 -9.78 1.92 13.87
CA ALA A 214 -11.15 1.98 13.40
C ALA A 214 -11.34 3.32 12.68
N VAL A 215 -11.51 3.26 11.36
CA VAL A 215 -11.63 4.46 10.52
C VAL A 215 -12.92 4.39 9.72
N GLU A 216 -13.67 5.47 9.74
CA GLU A 216 -14.84 5.69 8.90
C GLU A 216 -14.50 6.72 7.83
N PHE A 217 -14.76 6.36 6.58
CA PHE A 217 -14.69 7.27 5.44
C PHE A 217 -16.10 7.56 4.93
N THR A 218 -16.31 8.75 4.40
CA THR A 218 -17.57 9.16 3.78
C THR A 218 -17.35 9.51 2.33
N PHE A 219 -18.13 8.91 1.42
CA PHE A 219 -18.18 9.26 0.01
C PHE A 219 -19.10 10.47 -0.25
N PRO A 220 -19.00 11.11 -1.44
CA PRO A 220 -19.80 12.31 -1.75
C PRO A 220 -21.32 12.12 -1.62
N ASP A 221 -21.84 10.93 -1.89
CA ASP A 221 -23.26 10.59 -1.78
C ASP A 221 -23.69 10.14 -0.38
N GLY A 222 -22.80 10.22 0.62
CA GLY A 222 -23.06 9.81 2.00
C GLY A 222 -22.78 8.33 2.28
N THR A 223 -22.45 7.50 1.29
CA THR A 223 -22.02 6.10 1.48
C THR A 223 -20.87 6.04 2.48
N LYS A 224 -20.90 5.08 3.40
CA LYS A 224 -19.89 4.89 4.44
C LYS A 224 -18.97 3.71 4.12
N LEU A 225 -17.67 3.90 4.39
CA LEU A 225 -16.69 2.84 4.39
C LEU A 225 -16.10 2.72 5.81
N PHE A 226 -16.30 1.57 6.44
CA PHE A 226 -15.72 1.22 7.73
C PHE A 226 -14.48 0.35 7.54
N ALA A 227 -13.33 0.85 7.97
CA ALA A 227 -12.04 0.20 7.85
C ALA A 227 -11.49 -0.19 9.24
N TYR A 228 -11.45 -1.49 9.51
CA TYR A 228 -10.95 -2.02 10.77
C TYR A 228 -9.66 -2.78 10.56
N SER A 229 -8.61 -2.39 11.28
CA SER A 229 -7.34 -3.10 11.27
C SER A 229 -6.78 -3.31 12.68
N ARG A 230 -6.10 -4.45 12.85
CA ARG A 230 -5.49 -4.83 14.12
C ARG A 230 -4.40 -5.86 13.89
N HIS A 231 -3.31 -5.75 14.66
CA HIS A 231 -2.26 -6.76 14.71
C HIS A 231 -1.93 -7.12 16.18
N MET A 232 -2.73 -8.01 16.75
CA MET A 232 -2.65 -8.39 18.15
C MET A 232 -2.60 -9.92 18.31
N VAL A 233 -1.98 -10.38 19.42
CA VAL A 233 -1.95 -11.80 19.81
C VAL A 233 -3.32 -12.28 20.25
N ASN A 234 -3.61 -13.57 20.03
CA ASN A 234 -4.79 -14.27 20.56
C ASN A 234 -6.13 -13.61 20.21
N CYS A 235 -6.20 -12.87 19.10
CA CYS A 235 -7.41 -12.23 18.64
C CYS A 235 -7.90 -12.88 17.35
N TRP A 236 -9.21 -12.75 17.08
CA TRP A 236 -9.83 -13.15 15.81
C TRP A 236 -9.11 -12.48 14.64
N GLN A 237 -8.92 -13.23 13.54
CA GLN A 237 -8.21 -12.79 12.37
C GLN A 237 -9.08 -12.91 11.12
N THR A 238 -9.01 -11.90 10.26
CA THR A 238 -9.61 -11.94 8.93
C THR A 238 -8.97 -10.90 8.01
N TYR A 239 -8.98 -11.23 6.74
CA TYR A 239 -8.76 -10.31 5.64
C TYR A 239 -10.00 -10.37 4.75
N SER A 240 -10.84 -9.34 4.77
CA SER A 240 -12.16 -9.42 4.13
C SER A 240 -12.69 -8.05 3.70
N ASP A 241 -13.43 -8.06 2.59
CA ASP A 241 -14.10 -6.90 1.99
C ASP A 241 -15.58 -7.25 1.74
N TYR A 242 -16.49 -6.38 2.20
CA TYR A 242 -17.93 -6.55 2.10
C TYR A 242 -18.59 -5.28 1.55
N ALA A 243 -19.63 -5.46 0.74
CA ALA A 243 -20.50 -4.39 0.27
C ALA A 243 -21.95 -4.63 0.66
N HIS A 244 -22.66 -3.56 1.02
CA HIS A 244 -24.06 -3.55 1.40
C HIS A 244 -24.80 -2.51 0.59
N GLY A 245 -25.86 -2.96 -0.09
CA GLY A 245 -26.73 -2.13 -0.90
C GLY A 245 -28.20 -2.29 -0.53
N THR A 246 -29.05 -1.52 -1.18
CA THR A 246 -30.50 -1.44 -0.91
C THR A 246 -31.26 -2.74 -1.22
N LYS A 247 -30.73 -3.60 -2.11
CA LYS A 247 -31.38 -4.86 -2.52
C LYS A 247 -30.64 -6.11 -2.09
N GLY A 248 -29.38 -5.98 -1.64
CA GLY A 248 -28.56 -7.13 -1.30
C GLY A 248 -27.23 -6.77 -0.67
N SER A 249 -26.41 -7.79 -0.49
CA SER A 249 -25.04 -7.64 0.02
C SER A 249 -24.07 -8.54 -0.73
N ALA A 250 -22.79 -8.23 -0.64
CA ALA A 250 -21.74 -9.01 -1.29
C ALA A 250 -20.53 -9.25 -0.36
N VAL A 251 -19.96 -10.43 -0.47
CA VAL A 251 -18.60 -10.73 -0.05
C VAL A 251 -17.71 -10.56 -1.27
N ILE A 252 -16.89 -9.52 -1.28
CA ILE A 252 -15.95 -9.27 -2.38
C ILE A 252 -14.73 -10.17 -2.22
N MET A 253 -14.28 -10.32 -0.97
CA MET A 253 -13.20 -11.20 -0.57
C MET A 253 -13.33 -11.59 0.91
N THR A 254 -12.86 -12.76 1.25
CA THR A 254 -12.66 -13.16 2.66
C THR A 254 -11.56 -14.19 2.76
N SER A 255 -10.79 -14.14 3.86
CA SER A 255 -9.87 -15.20 4.26
C SER A 255 -10.52 -16.29 5.14
N LEU A 256 -11.82 -16.13 5.44
CA LEU A 256 -12.60 -17.13 6.16
C LEU A 256 -12.92 -18.34 5.26
N ALA A 257 -13.60 -19.33 5.77
CA ALA A 257 -13.75 -20.67 5.20
C ALA A 257 -14.05 -20.78 3.69
N ASP A 258 -14.74 -19.78 3.09
CA ASP A 258 -14.93 -19.73 1.64
C ASP A 258 -14.40 -18.41 1.06
N PRO A 259 -13.25 -18.40 0.40
CA PRO A 259 -12.62 -17.19 -0.13
C PRO A 259 -13.29 -16.65 -1.39
N LYS A 260 -14.24 -17.37 -2.00
CA LYS A 260 -14.86 -16.97 -3.26
C LYS A 260 -15.79 -15.78 -3.10
N PRO A 261 -15.80 -14.80 -4.03
CA PRO A 261 -16.80 -13.73 -4.07
C PRO A 261 -18.23 -14.28 -4.18
N ARG A 262 -19.17 -13.60 -3.49
CA ARG A 262 -20.57 -14.01 -3.40
C ARG A 262 -21.50 -12.81 -3.33
N ILE A 263 -22.72 -12.99 -3.84
CA ILE A 263 -23.83 -12.01 -3.75
C ILE A 263 -25.00 -12.67 -3.05
N TYR A 264 -25.64 -11.94 -2.17
CA TYR A 264 -26.79 -12.38 -1.39
C TYR A 264 -27.97 -11.42 -1.55
N LYS A 265 -29.18 -11.98 -1.49
CA LYS A 265 -30.41 -11.19 -1.41
C LYS A 265 -30.57 -10.64 0.01
N GLY A 266 -30.69 -9.32 0.14
CA GLY A 266 -30.78 -8.67 1.46
C GLY A 266 -29.44 -8.68 2.21
N GLN A 267 -29.47 -8.47 3.52
CA GLN A 267 -28.28 -8.25 4.36
C GLN A 267 -27.81 -9.52 5.10
N LYS A 268 -28.63 -10.55 5.16
CA LYS A 268 -28.27 -11.84 5.76
C LYS A 268 -27.40 -12.62 4.78
N MET A 269 -26.12 -12.77 5.10
CA MET A 269 -25.15 -13.49 4.26
C MET A 269 -25.15 -15.00 4.57
N SER A 270 -26.28 -15.67 4.35
CA SER A 270 -26.48 -17.10 4.59
C SER A 270 -26.80 -17.85 3.30
N ASP A 271 -26.66 -19.17 3.30
CA ASP A 271 -26.80 -19.99 2.08
C ASP A 271 -28.20 -19.91 1.46
N ASP A 272 -29.25 -19.75 2.28
CA ASP A 272 -30.63 -19.53 1.82
C ASP A 272 -30.86 -18.21 1.09
N GLN A 273 -29.95 -17.26 1.24
CA GLN A 273 -29.96 -15.94 0.58
C GLN A 273 -28.95 -15.81 -0.56
N LEU A 274 -28.18 -16.87 -0.82
CA LEU A 274 -27.15 -16.86 -1.86
C LEU A 274 -27.77 -16.74 -3.27
N VAL A 275 -27.43 -15.67 -3.99
CA VAL A 275 -27.86 -15.43 -5.35
C VAL A 275 -26.79 -15.82 -6.37
N TRP A 276 -25.54 -15.54 -6.03
CA TRP A 276 -24.42 -15.82 -6.94
C TRP A 276 -23.15 -16.09 -6.13
N ARG A 277 -22.32 -16.99 -6.67
CA ARG A 277 -20.96 -17.29 -6.19
C ARG A 277 -20.03 -17.42 -7.40
N TYR A 278 -18.84 -16.88 -7.30
CA TYR A 278 -17.83 -17.07 -8.36
C TYR A 278 -17.57 -18.57 -8.60
N PRO A 279 -17.77 -19.08 -9.82
CA PRO A 279 -17.85 -20.53 -10.04
C PRO A 279 -16.47 -21.20 -10.13
N LYS A 280 -15.41 -20.47 -10.50
CA LYS A 280 -14.11 -21.03 -10.86
C LYS A 280 -13.10 -20.86 -9.71
N LYS A 281 -11.90 -21.41 -9.90
CA LYS A 281 -10.71 -21.02 -9.15
C LYS A 281 -10.20 -19.71 -9.74
N ASP A 282 -9.88 -18.72 -8.89
CA ASP A 282 -9.31 -17.46 -9.35
C ASP A 282 -7.91 -17.66 -9.93
N ARG A 283 -7.54 -16.87 -10.91
CA ARG A 283 -6.18 -16.81 -11.43
C ARG A 283 -5.27 -16.14 -10.40
N ASN A 284 -3.98 -16.41 -10.49
CA ASN A 284 -3.02 -15.75 -9.60
C ASN A 284 -2.90 -14.26 -9.99
N PRO A 285 -3.42 -13.33 -9.18
CA PRO A 285 -3.49 -11.91 -9.54
C PRO A 285 -2.11 -11.26 -9.68
N TYR A 286 -1.08 -11.77 -8.98
CA TYR A 286 0.31 -11.33 -9.16
C TYR A 286 0.87 -11.67 -10.54
N ARG A 287 0.42 -12.76 -11.17
CA ARG A 287 0.80 -13.09 -12.55
C ARG A 287 0.02 -12.25 -13.55
N GLU A 288 -1.25 -12.03 -13.28
CA GLU A 288 -2.11 -11.24 -14.17
C GLU A 288 -1.65 -9.78 -14.24
N GLU A 289 -1.26 -9.13 -13.13
CA GLU A 289 -0.74 -7.76 -13.15
C GLU A 289 0.52 -7.63 -14.02
N TRP A 290 1.45 -8.59 -13.90
CA TRP A 290 2.64 -8.62 -14.74
C TRP A 290 2.32 -8.90 -16.20
N GLN A 291 1.36 -9.80 -16.48
CA GLN A 291 0.94 -10.11 -17.84
C GLN A 291 0.35 -8.87 -18.52
N VAL A 292 -0.44 -8.08 -17.80
CA VAL A 292 -1.02 -6.83 -18.31
C VAL A 292 0.07 -5.82 -18.65
N LEU A 293 1.03 -5.58 -17.74
CA LEU A 293 2.16 -4.68 -17.98
C LEU A 293 2.99 -5.11 -19.19
N LEU A 294 3.41 -6.39 -19.22
CA LEU A 294 4.26 -6.90 -20.29
C LEU A 294 3.55 -6.89 -21.66
N ASN A 295 2.24 -7.17 -21.69
CA ASN A 295 1.45 -7.08 -22.91
C ASN A 295 1.33 -5.62 -23.39
N ALA A 296 1.12 -4.67 -22.47
CA ALA A 296 1.08 -3.25 -22.80
C ALA A 296 2.41 -2.76 -23.40
N ILE A 297 3.54 -3.19 -22.84
CA ILE A 297 4.87 -2.86 -23.39
C ILE A 297 5.08 -3.48 -24.77
N ARG A 298 4.80 -4.78 -24.95
CA ARG A 298 5.03 -5.50 -26.22
C ARG A 298 4.15 -5.01 -27.37
N GLN A 299 2.95 -4.53 -27.05
CA GLN A 299 1.96 -4.06 -28.02
C GLN A 299 1.93 -2.53 -28.13
N ASP A 300 2.80 -1.85 -27.39
CA ASP A 300 2.83 -0.38 -27.23
C ASP A 300 1.44 0.23 -26.89
N LYS A 301 0.65 -0.48 -26.07
CA LYS A 301 -0.65 0.01 -25.63
C LYS A 301 -0.52 0.87 -24.37
N PRO A 302 -1.35 1.90 -24.22
CA PRO A 302 -1.36 2.68 -22.98
C PRO A 302 -1.68 1.80 -21.76
N HIS A 303 -0.88 1.92 -20.72
CA HIS A 303 -1.12 1.32 -19.40
C HIS A 303 -0.38 2.11 -18.34
N ASN A 304 -1.10 2.85 -17.51
CA ASN A 304 -0.51 3.61 -16.43
C ASN A 304 -1.44 3.68 -15.23
N GLU A 305 -1.04 3.07 -14.13
CA GLU A 305 -1.82 2.99 -12.90
C GLU A 305 -1.35 3.97 -11.81
N ALA A 306 -0.28 4.75 -12.07
CA ALA A 306 0.38 5.55 -11.04
C ALA A 306 -0.52 6.65 -10.46
N ARG A 307 -1.32 7.34 -11.30
CA ARG A 307 -2.26 8.39 -10.84
C ARG A 307 -3.32 7.80 -9.90
N ARG A 308 -3.90 6.65 -10.26
CA ARG A 308 -4.87 5.95 -9.43
C ARG A 308 -4.24 5.50 -8.10
N ALA A 309 -3.01 4.98 -8.16
CA ALA A 309 -2.26 4.58 -6.98
C ALA A 309 -2.00 5.76 -6.03
N ALA A 310 -1.60 6.92 -6.55
CA ALA A 310 -1.42 8.15 -5.76
C ALA A 310 -2.74 8.58 -5.09
N LYS A 311 -3.86 8.48 -5.80
CA LYS A 311 -5.18 8.82 -5.25
C LYS A 311 -5.62 7.84 -4.15
N ALA A 312 -5.45 6.54 -4.35
CA ALA A 312 -5.73 5.52 -3.33
C ALA A 312 -4.84 5.70 -2.09
N ASN A 313 -3.56 6.04 -2.31
CA ASN A 313 -2.63 6.32 -1.21
C ASN A 313 -3.02 7.59 -0.43
N LEU A 314 -3.52 8.65 -1.10
CA LEU A 314 -4.01 9.86 -0.44
C LEU A 314 -5.23 9.56 0.45
N VAL A 315 -6.17 8.74 -0.01
CA VAL A 315 -7.31 8.28 0.81
C VAL A 315 -6.82 7.53 2.05
N ALA A 316 -5.85 6.63 1.88
CA ALA A 316 -5.27 5.91 3.01
C ALA A 316 -4.52 6.83 3.99
N LEU A 317 -3.81 7.85 3.48
CA LEU A 317 -3.19 8.91 4.28
C LEU A 317 -4.22 9.70 5.06
N MET A 318 -5.33 10.12 4.44
CA MET A 318 -6.44 10.82 5.10
C MET A 318 -6.98 10.01 6.30
N GLY A 319 -7.21 8.71 6.11
CA GLY A 319 -7.67 7.82 7.18
C GLY A 319 -6.65 7.66 8.31
N ARG A 320 -5.36 7.54 8.00
CA ARG A 320 -4.30 7.51 9.00
C ARG A 320 -4.20 8.83 9.76
N MET A 321 -4.21 9.95 9.06
CA MET A 321 -4.20 11.29 9.67
C MET A 321 -5.36 11.44 10.65
N ALA A 322 -6.57 11.06 10.24
CA ALA A 322 -7.75 11.11 11.12
C ALA A 322 -7.56 10.26 12.38
N ALA A 323 -7.09 9.02 12.23
CA ALA A 323 -6.91 8.10 13.36
C ALA A 323 -5.74 8.50 14.27
N HIS A 324 -4.62 8.98 13.72
CA HIS A 324 -3.44 9.39 14.50
C HIS A 324 -3.63 10.71 15.24
N THR A 325 -4.43 11.65 14.67
CA THR A 325 -4.64 12.96 15.26
C THR A 325 -5.92 13.03 16.09
N GLY A 326 -6.87 12.13 15.88
CA GLY A 326 -8.22 12.18 16.48
C GLY A 326 -9.11 13.28 15.89
N LYS A 327 -8.77 13.81 14.71
CA LYS A 327 -9.51 14.87 14.03
C LYS A 327 -10.41 14.31 12.92
N PHE A 328 -11.44 15.07 12.59
CA PHE A 328 -12.15 14.94 11.32
C PHE A 328 -11.28 15.57 10.23
N VAL A 329 -11.01 14.83 9.15
CA VAL A 329 -10.06 15.24 8.09
C VAL A 329 -10.76 15.17 6.75
N THR A 330 -10.76 16.27 5.98
CA THR A 330 -11.21 16.25 4.59
C THR A 330 -10.08 15.85 3.64
N ILE A 331 -10.44 15.42 2.43
CA ILE A 331 -9.45 15.04 1.42
C ILE A 331 -8.56 16.23 1.04
N GLU A 332 -9.11 17.44 0.99
CA GLU A 332 -8.36 18.67 0.70
C GLU A 332 -7.37 19.02 1.82
N GLN A 333 -7.75 18.79 3.08
CA GLN A 333 -6.82 18.97 4.21
C GLN A 333 -5.70 17.95 4.15
N ALA A 334 -6.01 16.68 3.83
CA ALA A 334 -5.01 15.64 3.67
C ALA A 334 -4.05 15.95 2.52
N GLU A 335 -4.56 16.40 1.37
CA GLU A 335 -3.75 16.75 0.20
C GLU A 335 -2.83 17.95 0.45
N LYS A 336 -3.34 18.95 1.17
CA LYS A 336 -2.61 20.21 1.47
C LYS A 336 -1.68 20.11 2.68
N SER A 337 -1.72 19.03 3.45
CA SER A 337 -0.84 18.87 4.62
C SER A 337 0.62 19.03 4.20
N ASN A 338 1.37 19.78 5.01
CA ASN A 338 2.81 19.96 4.87
C ASN A 338 3.61 19.12 5.88
N PHE A 339 2.93 18.25 6.62
CA PHE A 339 3.61 17.33 7.51
C PHE A 339 4.52 16.39 6.73
N GLN A 340 5.78 16.32 7.13
CA GLN A 340 6.79 15.40 6.59
C GLN A 340 7.50 14.68 7.73
N TYR A 341 7.66 13.38 7.59
CA TYR A 341 8.52 12.60 8.50
C TYR A 341 10.00 12.93 8.31
N VAL A 342 10.43 13.13 7.07
CA VAL A 342 11.82 13.43 6.70
C VAL A 342 11.83 14.63 5.76
N GLN A 343 12.44 15.72 6.20
CA GLN A 343 12.50 16.97 5.42
C GLN A 343 13.30 16.83 4.13
N ASP A 344 14.42 16.11 4.19
CA ASP A 344 15.35 15.93 3.06
C ASP A 344 15.61 14.43 2.83
N ILE A 345 14.63 13.75 2.26
CA ILE A 345 14.72 12.31 1.98
C ILE A 345 15.74 11.99 0.90
N ASP A 346 16.01 12.93 -0.02
CA ASP A 346 16.94 12.75 -1.13
C ASP A 346 18.40 12.68 -0.68
N HIS A 347 18.74 13.28 0.47
CA HIS A 347 20.09 13.29 1.06
C HIS A 347 20.18 12.49 2.38
N LEU A 348 19.19 11.64 2.65
CA LEU A 348 19.20 10.78 3.84
C LEU A 348 20.42 9.87 3.84
N THR A 349 21.07 9.78 5.01
CA THR A 349 22.18 8.85 5.27
C THR A 349 21.93 8.09 6.58
N PHE A 350 22.78 7.13 6.91
CA PHE A 350 22.70 6.47 8.21
C PHE A 350 23.05 7.39 9.40
N ASP A 351 23.76 8.50 9.14
CA ASP A 351 24.17 9.49 10.14
C ASP A 351 23.17 10.65 10.26
N SER A 352 22.13 10.67 9.41
CA SER A 352 21.05 11.64 9.51
C SER A 352 20.29 11.50 10.82
N PRO A 353 19.73 12.59 11.38
CA PRO A 353 18.82 12.51 12.53
C PRO A 353 17.64 11.58 12.22
N ALA A 354 17.38 10.62 13.12
CA ALA A 354 16.27 9.71 12.94
C ALA A 354 14.94 10.44 13.13
N PRO A 355 13.94 10.23 12.25
CA PRO A 355 12.63 10.89 12.37
C PRO A 355 11.88 10.51 13.66
N ILE A 356 12.14 9.33 14.17
CA ILE A 356 11.56 8.78 15.41
C ILE A 356 12.69 8.26 16.27
N VAL A 357 12.73 8.64 17.54
CA VAL A 357 13.74 8.18 18.51
C VAL A 357 13.05 7.40 19.62
N GLU A 358 13.68 6.32 20.04
CA GLU A 358 13.21 5.54 21.20
C GLU A 358 13.31 6.33 22.50
N GLY A 359 12.38 6.09 23.41
CA GLY A 359 12.43 6.63 24.76
C GLY A 359 13.54 5.98 25.62
N PRO A 360 13.73 6.46 26.87
CA PRO A 360 14.71 5.90 27.80
C PRO A 360 14.48 4.40 28.12
N ASP A 361 13.26 3.91 27.92
CA ASP A 361 12.85 2.52 28.06
C ASP A 361 13.14 1.65 26.82
N GLY A 362 13.71 2.24 25.77
CA GLY A 362 13.96 1.59 24.48
C GLY A 362 12.71 1.38 23.65
N ILE A 363 11.60 2.08 23.96
CA ILE A 363 10.32 1.98 23.25
C ILE A 363 10.13 3.18 22.33
N TYR A 364 9.79 2.93 21.08
CA TYR A 364 9.46 3.99 20.14
C TYR A 364 8.05 4.53 20.41
N PRO A 365 7.86 5.87 20.45
CA PRO A 365 6.56 6.46 20.70
C PRO A 365 5.60 6.16 19.52
N ALA A 366 4.41 5.67 19.83
CA ALA A 366 3.33 5.56 18.87
C ALA A 366 2.57 6.89 18.74
N PRO A 367 1.84 7.11 17.63
CA PRO A 367 0.91 8.23 17.53
C PRO A 367 -0.12 8.22 18.66
N VAL A 368 -0.43 9.41 19.19
CA VAL A 368 -1.41 9.61 20.28
C VAL A 368 -2.48 10.58 19.79
N PRO A 369 -3.74 10.15 19.63
CA PRO A 369 -4.84 11.03 19.27
C PRO A 369 -4.96 12.24 20.21
N GLY A 370 -5.19 13.41 19.65
CA GLY A 370 -5.20 14.68 20.38
C GLY A 370 -3.82 15.31 20.62
N ARG A 371 -2.73 14.58 20.37
CA ARG A 371 -1.34 15.09 20.55
C ARG A 371 -0.52 15.01 19.25
N SER A 372 -0.70 13.97 18.44
CA SER A 372 0.01 13.81 17.17
C SER A 372 -0.41 14.87 16.16
N ARG A 373 0.54 15.29 15.33
CA ARG A 373 0.33 16.32 14.30
C ARG A 373 0.74 15.71 12.96
N GLU A 374 -0.25 15.50 12.08
CA GLU A 374 -0.03 15.03 10.69
C GLU A 374 -0.79 15.90 9.67
N ILE A 375 -1.43 16.98 10.18
CA ILE A 375 -2.23 17.92 9.37
C ILE A 375 -1.71 19.31 9.61
#